data_1c91a166890184e27c487d6aee02a51d
#
_entry.id   1c91a166890184e27c487d6aee02a51d
#
_cell.length_a   1.000
_cell.length_b   1.000
_cell.length_c   1.000
_cell.angle_alpha   90.00
_cell.angle_beta   90.00
_cell.angle_gamma   90.00
#
_symmetry.space_group_name_H-M   'P 1'
#
loop_
_entity.id
_entity.type
_entity.pdbx_description
1 polymer ?
#
loop_
_entity_poly.entity_id
_entity_poly.type
_entity_poly.pdbx_seq_one_letter_code
_entity_poly.pdbx_strand_id
1 'polypeptide(L)'
;MSSSDKLLLELYYRRYDEEVHRLEVIDERNRGFLLLYCLVFGFCIICPLMWSLGGLLVLICLGCSIFFGVCSCMPQTIYSTPSVGILEGRVCGEYYGHEWFNVLYEAFSNAIQGNERVGITRLGYCLWGTRFFLLGLVFIIILVVFSYGLPRVWM
;
A
#
# COMPACT_ATOMS: atom_id res chain seq x y z
N MET A 1 -15.23 -3.87 -36.32
CA MET A 1 -15.45 -3.74 -34.86
C MET A 1 -16.93 -3.41 -34.65
N SER A 2 -17.65 -4.28 -33.97
CA SER A 2 -19.06 -4.10 -33.65
C SER A 2 -19.25 -2.97 -32.64
N SER A 3 -20.46 -2.38 -32.59
CA SER A 3 -20.80 -1.35 -31.58
C SER A 3 -20.66 -1.90 -30.16
N SER A 4 -20.96 -3.18 -29.96
CA SER A 4 -20.79 -3.89 -28.68
C SER A 4 -19.32 -4.03 -28.28
N ASP A 5 -18.41 -4.27 -29.24
CA ASP A 5 -16.98 -4.42 -28.97
C ASP A 5 -16.37 -3.10 -28.48
N LYS A 6 -16.79 -1.98 -29.05
CA LYS A 6 -16.38 -0.64 -28.61
C LYS A 6 -16.81 -0.35 -27.17
N LEU A 7 -18.05 -0.66 -26.85
CA LEU A 7 -18.60 -0.43 -25.51
C LEU A 7 -17.92 -1.32 -24.46
N LEU A 8 -17.58 -2.53 -24.81
CA LEU A 8 -16.84 -3.46 -23.95
C LEU A 8 -15.41 -2.97 -23.70
N LEU A 9 -14.73 -2.49 -24.74
CA LEU A 9 -13.37 -1.92 -24.61
C LEU A 9 -13.38 -0.68 -23.71
N GLU A 10 -14.37 0.20 -23.85
CA GLU A 10 -14.54 1.39 -23.03
C GLU A 10 -14.76 1.03 -21.55
N LEU A 11 -15.56 0.00 -21.25
CA LEU A 11 -15.77 -0.51 -19.91
C LEU A 11 -14.48 -1.04 -19.28
N TYR A 12 -13.65 -1.81 -20.04
CA TYR A 12 -12.37 -2.29 -19.55
C TYR A 12 -11.38 -1.17 -19.30
N TYR A 13 -11.31 -0.19 -20.18
CA TYR A 13 -10.46 0.99 -20.00
C TYR A 13 -10.83 1.75 -18.74
N ARG A 14 -12.12 1.99 -18.53
CA ARG A 14 -12.63 2.66 -17.33
C ARG A 14 -12.30 1.87 -16.06
N ARG A 15 -12.48 0.55 -16.07
CA ARG A 15 -12.14 -0.31 -14.92
C ARG A 15 -10.64 -0.30 -14.63
N TYR A 16 -9.80 -0.30 -15.66
CA TYR A 16 -8.36 -0.16 -15.49
C TYR A 16 -7.99 1.17 -14.84
N ASP A 17 -8.56 2.27 -15.31
CA ASP A 17 -8.33 3.61 -14.77
C ASP A 17 -8.77 3.71 -13.29
N GLU A 18 -9.91 3.12 -12.95
CA GLU A 18 -10.39 3.01 -11.57
C GLU A 18 -9.41 2.23 -10.68
N GLU A 19 -8.80 1.14 -11.15
CA GLU A 19 -7.81 0.37 -10.38
C GLU A 19 -6.49 1.13 -10.22
N VAL A 20 -6.02 1.84 -11.23
CA VAL A 20 -4.83 2.69 -11.14
C VAL A 20 -5.05 3.81 -10.11
N HIS A 21 -6.18 4.50 -10.20
CA HIS A 21 -6.54 5.55 -9.24
C HIS A 21 -6.64 5.01 -7.80
N ARG A 22 -7.22 3.81 -7.62
CA ARG A 22 -7.27 3.13 -6.33
C ARG A 22 -5.87 2.87 -5.75
N LEU A 23 -4.91 2.44 -6.59
CA LEU A 23 -3.53 2.23 -6.17
C LEU A 23 -2.85 3.53 -5.72
N GLU A 24 -3.09 4.64 -6.43
CA GLU A 24 -2.57 5.96 -6.07
C GLU A 24 -3.10 6.40 -4.69
N VAL A 25 -4.39 6.24 -4.43
CA VAL A 25 -5.01 6.56 -3.13
C VAL A 25 -4.42 5.69 -2.00
N ILE A 26 -4.17 4.40 -2.27
CA ILE A 26 -3.52 3.49 -1.31
C ILE A 26 -2.10 3.98 -1.01
N ASP A 27 -1.33 4.37 -2.02
CA ASP A 27 0.04 4.85 -1.87
C ASP A 27 0.11 6.14 -1.06
N GLU A 28 -0.75 7.11 -1.34
CA GLU A 28 -0.80 8.36 -0.60
C GLU A 28 -1.13 8.12 0.88
N ARG A 29 -2.10 7.27 1.17
CA ARG A 29 -2.47 6.89 2.53
C ARG A 29 -1.33 6.17 3.24
N ASN A 30 -0.64 5.24 2.57
CA ASN A 30 0.46 4.49 3.15
C ASN A 30 1.65 5.39 3.49
N ARG A 31 1.96 6.38 2.64
CA ARG A 31 2.98 7.41 2.92
C ARG A 31 2.63 8.23 4.17
N GLY A 32 1.35 8.62 4.32
CA GLY A 32 0.88 9.31 5.51
C GLY A 32 1.08 8.49 6.79
N PHE A 33 0.73 7.21 6.78
CA PHE A 33 0.98 6.31 7.91
C PHE A 33 2.46 6.13 8.21
N LEU A 34 3.30 5.95 7.18
CA LEU A 34 4.74 5.81 7.36
C LEU A 34 5.35 7.04 8.05
N LEU A 35 4.95 8.25 7.62
CA LEU A 35 5.40 9.49 8.26
C LEU A 35 4.99 9.55 9.74
N LEU A 36 3.76 9.15 10.07
CA LEU A 36 3.27 9.08 11.44
C LEU A 36 4.10 8.09 12.28
N TYR A 37 4.40 6.90 11.74
CA TYR A 37 5.21 5.89 12.43
C TYR A 37 6.62 6.41 12.71
N CYS A 38 7.26 7.04 11.71
CA CYS A 38 8.59 7.62 11.87
C CYS A 38 8.61 8.76 12.91
N LEU A 39 7.57 9.59 12.92
CA LEU A 39 7.47 10.70 13.87
C LEU A 39 7.34 10.18 15.31
N VAL A 40 6.44 9.23 15.57
CA VAL A 40 6.26 8.65 16.90
C VAL A 40 7.52 7.90 17.34
N PHE A 41 8.15 7.14 16.45
CA PHE A 41 9.40 6.44 16.72
C PHE A 41 10.53 7.42 17.09
N GLY A 42 10.66 8.52 16.34
CA GLY A 42 11.64 9.58 16.63
C GLY A 42 11.44 10.20 18.02
N PHE A 43 10.20 10.49 18.41
CA PHE A 43 9.90 10.95 19.77
C PHE A 43 10.26 9.92 20.85
N CYS A 44 9.99 8.65 20.59
CA CYS A 44 10.31 7.58 21.54
C CYS A 44 11.82 7.43 21.76
N ILE A 45 12.65 7.54 20.73
CA ILE A 45 14.12 7.44 20.86
C ILE A 45 14.69 8.52 21.80
N ILE A 46 14.13 9.73 21.74
CA ILE A 46 14.60 10.87 22.55
C ILE A 46 14.18 10.74 24.02
N CYS A 47 13.13 9.96 24.31
CA CYS A 47 12.59 9.81 25.64
C CYS A 47 13.46 8.84 26.49
N PRO A 48 14.07 9.27 27.62
CA PRO A 48 14.91 8.41 28.46
C PRO A 48 14.19 7.16 28.99
N LEU A 49 12.87 7.24 29.17
CA LEU A 49 12.03 6.14 29.64
C LEU A 49 12.07 4.93 28.69
N MET A 50 12.30 5.17 27.41
CA MET A 50 12.34 4.12 26.37
C MET A 50 13.62 3.28 26.38
N TRP A 51 14.65 3.71 27.13
CA TRP A 51 15.88 2.94 27.31
C TRP A 51 15.79 1.89 28.41
N SER A 52 14.62 1.72 29.00
CA SER A 52 14.30 0.61 29.90
C SER A 52 13.97 -0.67 29.11
N LEU A 53 13.97 -1.82 29.78
CA LEU A 53 13.63 -3.11 29.16
C LEU A 53 12.23 -3.10 28.53
N GLY A 54 11.26 -2.45 29.18
CA GLY A 54 9.91 -2.25 28.65
C GLY A 54 9.87 -1.31 27.43
N GLY A 55 10.69 -0.25 27.45
CA GLY A 55 10.81 0.67 26.33
C GLY A 55 11.46 0.04 25.10
N LEU A 56 12.36 -0.93 25.28
CA LEU A 56 12.95 -1.68 24.17
C LEU A 56 11.85 -2.43 23.36
N LEU A 57 10.87 -3.02 24.04
CA LEU A 57 9.74 -3.67 23.38
C LEU A 57 8.92 -2.67 22.56
N VAL A 58 8.70 -1.46 23.08
CA VAL A 58 8.05 -0.38 22.31
C VAL A 58 8.83 -0.05 21.05
N LEU A 59 10.15 0.13 21.16
CA LEU A 59 11.00 0.46 20.02
C LEU A 59 11.00 -0.66 18.97
N ILE A 60 10.98 -1.92 19.38
CA ILE A 60 10.86 -3.06 18.47
C ILE A 60 9.52 -3.02 17.73
N CYS A 61 8.39 -2.83 18.44
CA CYS A 61 7.07 -2.76 17.80
C CYS A 61 6.98 -1.59 16.80
N LEU A 62 7.47 -0.40 17.18
CA LEU A 62 7.48 0.75 16.30
C LEU A 62 8.42 0.57 15.11
N GLY A 63 9.59 -0.06 15.32
CA GLY A 63 10.52 -0.44 14.25
C GLY A 63 9.89 -1.41 13.25
N CYS A 64 9.16 -2.42 13.73
CA CYS A 64 8.39 -3.32 12.88
C CYS A 64 7.30 -2.57 12.09
N SER A 65 6.61 -1.60 12.71
CA SER A 65 5.60 -0.80 12.00
C SER A 65 6.20 0.02 10.86
N ILE A 66 7.38 0.61 11.07
CA ILE A 66 8.11 1.34 10.02
C ILE A 66 8.55 0.38 8.91
N PHE A 67 9.09 -0.80 9.26
CA PHE A 67 9.49 -1.80 8.27
C PHE A 67 8.33 -2.19 7.35
N PHE A 68 7.17 -2.53 7.91
CA PHE A 68 5.98 -2.85 7.12
C PHE A 68 5.45 -1.63 6.35
N GLY A 69 5.55 -0.43 6.92
CA GLY A 69 5.22 0.82 6.24
C GLY A 69 6.10 1.04 5.00
N VAL A 70 7.41 0.83 5.10
CA VAL A 70 8.35 0.89 3.97
C VAL A 70 8.00 -0.16 2.93
N CYS A 71 7.75 -1.42 3.34
CA CYS A 71 7.35 -2.49 2.42
C CYS A 71 6.06 -2.15 1.65
N SER A 72 5.10 -1.47 2.31
CA SER A 72 3.85 -1.04 1.65
C SER A 72 4.05 0.08 0.62
N CYS A 73 5.11 0.90 0.78
CA CYS A 73 5.46 2.01 -0.10
C CYS A 73 6.50 1.64 -1.16
N MET A 74 7.07 0.42 -1.12
CA MET A 74 8.04 -0.01 -2.13
C MET A 74 7.45 0.06 -3.54
N PRO A 75 8.20 0.62 -4.51
CA PRO A 75 7.76 0.66 -5.88
C PRO A 75 7.59 -0.77 -6.40
N GLN A 76 6.37 -1.12 -6.74
CA GLN A 76 6.04 -2.37 -7.43
C GLN A 76 5.69 -2.01 -8.87
N THR A 77 6.03 -2.90 -9.79
CA THR A 77 5.65 -2.73 -11.20
C THR A 77 4.13 -2.66 -11.31
N ILE A 78 3.62 -1.48 -11.66
CA ILE A 78 2.23 -1.34 -12.07
C ILE A 78 2.14 -1.93 -13.48
N TYR A 79 1.24 -2.89 -13.66
CA TYR A 79 1.00 -3.47 -14.98
C TYR A 79 0.32 -2.41 -15.85
N SER A 80 1.07 -1.91 -16.84
CA SER A 80 0.55 -0.95 -17.80
C SER A 80 -0.16 -1.67 -18.94
N THR A 81 -1.26 -1.10 -19.39
CA THR A 81 -1.85 -1.51 -20.69
C THR A 81 -0.95 -1.06 -21.83
N PRO A 82 -1.01 -1.73 -22.98
CA PRO A 82 -0.36 -1.23 -24.20
C PRO A 82 -0.80 0.22 -24.44
N SER A 83 0.15 1.12 -24.63
CA SER A 83 -0.17 2.54 -24.87
C SER A 83 -1.08 2.68 -26.10
N VAL A 84 -2.04 3.60 -26.01
CA VAL A 84 -2.98 3.89 -27.11
C VAL A 84 -2.25 4.13 -28.44
N GLY A 85 -1.05 4.74 -28.42
CA GLY A 85 -0.20 4.95 -29.60
C GLY A 85 0.31 3.65 -30.24
N ILE A 86 0.58 2.59 -29.45
CA ILE A 86 0.89 1.27 -29.99
C ILE A 86 -0.38 0.63 -30.61
N LEU A 87 -1.52 0.92 -30.03
CA LEU A 87 -2.83 0.51 -30.53
C LEU A 87 -3.16 1.19 -31.87
N GLU A 88 -2.98 2.50 -31.96
CA GLU A 88 -3.24 3.26 -33.18
C GLU A 88 -2.26 2.92 -34.31
N GLY A 89 -0.97 2.75 -34.02
CA GLY A 89 0.05 2.41 -35.00
C GLY A 89 -0.06 1.00 -35.56
N ARG A 90 -0.56 0.03 -34.77
CA ARG A 90 -0.79 -1.37 -35.22
C ARG A 90 -2.15 -1.58 -35.83
N VAL A 91 -3.16 -0.80 -35.47
CA VAL A 91 -4.50 -0.85 -36.08
C VAL A 91 -4.46 -0.41 -37.56
N CYS A 92 -3.49 0.39 -37.95
CA CYS A 92 -3.34 0.80 -39.36
C CYS A 92 -2.66 -0.25 -40.26
N GLY A 93 -2.10 -1.33 -39.71
CA GLY A 93 -1.19 -2.16 -40.52
C GLY A 93 -1.59 -3.60 -40.81
N GLU A 94 -2.05 -4.45 -39.90
CA GLU A 94 -2.06 -5.89 -40.16
C GLU A 94 -3.09 -6.77 -39.43
N TYR A 95 -3.85 -6.28 -38.47
CA TYR A 95 -4.78 -7.15 -37.74
C TYR A 95 -6.23 -6.61 -37.77
N TYR A 96 -6.96 -7.04 -38.78
CA TYR A 96 -8.41 -6.84 -38.84
C TYR A 96 -9.11 -8.07 -38.26
N GLY A 97 -9.87 -7.90 -37.17
CA GLY A 97 -10.84 -8.92 -36.80
C GLY A 97 -10.92 -9.24 -35.31
N HIS A 98 -11.64 -10.28 -34.97
CA HIS A 98 -11.93 -10.83 -33.66
C HIS A 98 -10.67 -11.16 -32.84
N GLU A 99 -9.58 -11.56 -33.48
CA GLU A 99 -8.32 -11.91 -32.81
C GLU A 99 -7.69 -10.74 -32.09
N TRP A 100 -7.71 -9.54 -32.67
CA TRP A 100 -7.18 -8.34 -32.06
C TRP A 100 -7.95 -7.93 -30.79
N PHE A 101 -9.26 -8.06 -30.81
CA PHE A 101 -10.10 -7.78 -29.65
C PHE A 101 -9.77 -8.73 -28.49
N ASN A 102 -9.54 -10.01 -28.77
CA ASN A 102 -9.16 -11.00 -27.76
C ASN A 102 -7.79 -10.68 -27.14
N VAL A 103 -6.80 -10.27 -27.94
CA VAL A 103 -5.47 -9.86 -27.44
C VAL A 103 -5.57 -8.63 -26.53
N LEU A 104 -6.36 -7.64 -26.91
CA LEU A 104 -6.62 -6.47 -26.07
C LEU A 104 -7.33 -6.84 -24.77
N TYR A 105 -8.37 -7.65 -24.88
CA TYR A 105 -9.12 -8.14 -23.73
C TYR A 105 -8.22 -8.85 -22.71
N GLU A 106 -7.37 -9.76 -23.18
CA GLU A 106 -6.40 -10.47 -22.34
C GLU A 106 -5.38 -9.50 -21.71
N ALA A 107 -4.88 -8.53 -22.47
CA ALA A 107 -3.93 -7.54 -21.95
C ALA A 107 -4.54 -6.69 -20.83
N PHE A 108 -5.77 -6.20 -21.02
CA PHE A 108 -6.48 -5.45 -19.99
C PHE A 108 -6.82 -6.31 -18.78
N SER A 109 -7.32 -7.52 -18.99
CA SER A 109 -7.66 -8.45 -17.90
C SER A 109 -6.43 -8.78 -17.05
N ASN A 110 -5.29 -9.07 -17.68
CA ASN A 110 -4.04 -9.37 -17.00
C ASN A 110 -3.51 -8.15 -16.23
N ALA A 111 -3.60 -6.94 -16.81
CA ALA A 111 -3.19 -5.70 -16.16
C ALA A 111 -4.06 -5.40 -14.92
N ILE A 112 -5.38 -5.53 -15.02
CA ILE A 112 -6.31 -5.33 -13.91
C ILE A 112 -6.03 -6.33 -12.80
N GLN A 113 -5.93 -7.63 -13.10
CA GLN A 113 -5.64 -8.67 -12.11
C GLN A 113 -4.27 -8.48 -11.46
N GLY A 114 -3.26 -8.08 -12.24
CA GLY A 114 -1.93 -7.76 -11.72
C GLY A 114 -1.97 -6.60 -10.73
N ASN A 115 -2.64 -5.51 -11.09
CA ASN A 115 -2.78 -4.32 -10.24
C ASN A 115 -3.60 -4.60 -8.98
N GLU A 116 -4.65 -5.41 -9.06
CA GLU A 116 -5.44 -5.85 -7.91
C GLU A 116 -4.58 -6.63 -6.91
N ARG A 117 -3.74 -7.58 -7.38
CA ARG A 117 -2.80 -8.33 -6.51
C ARG A 117 -1.80 -7.41 -5.83
N VAL A 118 -1.25 -6.43 -6.55
CA VAL A 118 -0.36 -5.40 -5.98
C VAL A 118 -1.08 -4.62 -4.89
N GLY A 119 -2.31 -4.18 -5.12
CA GLY A 119 -3.12 -3.45 -4.15
C GLY A 119 -3.39 -4.28 -2.89
N ILE A 120 -3.77 -5.55 -3.03
CA ILE A 120 -4.02 -6.45 -1.89
C ILE A 120 -2.75 -6.64 -1.05
N THR A 121 -1.60 -6.84 -1.71
CA THR A 121 -0.31 -7.02 -1.03
C THR A 121 0.09 -5.77 -0.23
N ARG A 122 -0.04 -4.58 -0.83
CA ARG A 122 0.23 -3.30 -0.16
C ARG A 122 -0.68 -3.05 1.03
N LEU A 123 -1.97 -3.33 0.88
CA LEU A 123 -2.93 -3.25 1.99
C LEU A 123 -2.56 -4.23 3.12
N GLY A 124 -2.11 -5.44 2.78
CA GLY A 124 -1.63 -6.42 3.75
C GLY A 124 -0.48 -5.87 4.60
N TYR A 125 0.55 -5.31 3.97
CA TYR A 125 1.66 -4.69 4.69
C TYR A 125 1.21 -3.48 5.53
N CYS A 126 0.33 -2.64 5.01
CA CYS A 126 -0.21 -1.50 5.76
C CYS A 126 -0.97 -1.96 7.01
N LEU A 127 -1.78 -3.01 6.92
CA LEU A 127 -2.51 -3.58 8.05
C LEU A 127 -1.57 -4.12 9.13
N TRP A 128 -0.51 -4.85 8.74
CA TRP A 128 0.49 -5.31 9.69
C TRP A 128 1.25 -4.17 10.35
N GLY A 129 1.67 -3.16 9.58
CA GLY A 129 2.30 -1.95 10.12
C GLY A 129 1.41 -1.25 11.14
N THR A 130 0.13 -1.08 10.84
CA THR A 130 -0.85 -0.47 11.75
C THR A 130 -1.04 -1.29 13.03
N ARG A 131 -1.08 -2.63 12.95
CA ARG A 131 -1.20 -3.50 14.12
C ARG A 131 0.00 -3.36 15.05
N PHE A 132 1.22 -3.39 14.52
CA PHE A 132 2.42 -3.18 15.31
C PHE A 132 2.49 -1.78 15.92
N PHE A 133 2.06 -0.77 15.19
CA PHE A 133 1.97 0.60 15.69
C PHE A 133 1.02 0.72 16.87
N LEU A 134 -0.20 0.19 16.76
CA LEU A 134 -1.18 0.17 17.85
C LEU A 134 -0.66 -0.59 19.07
N LEU A 135 0.00 -1.73 18.85
CA LEU A 135 0.61 -2.51 19.92
C LEU A 135 1.69 -1.68 20.63
N GLY A 136 2.53 -0.98 19.87
CA GLY A 136 3.55 -0.07 20.42
C GLY A 136 2.92 1.06 21.26
N LEU A 137 1.82 1.66 20.81
CA LEU A 137 1.10 2.69 21.56
C LEU A 137 0.52 2.14 22.89
N VAL A 138 -0.03 0.92 22.86
CA VAL A 138 -0.52 0.27 24.09
C VAL A 138 0.61 0.06 25.09
N PHE A 139 1.78 -0.40 24.63
CA PHE A 139 2.95 -0.56 25.49
C PHE A 139 3.46 0.78 26.03
N ILE A 140 3.43 1.87 25.25
CA ILE A 140 3.76 3.22 25.73
C ILE A 140 2.83 3.62 26.89
N ILE A 141 1.53 3.44 26.73
CA ILE A 141 0.54 3.76 27.76
C ILE A 141 0.82 2.96 29.03
N ILE A 142 1.03 1.65 28.91
CA ILE A 142 1.35 0.78 30.05
C ILE A 142 2.63 1.28 30.73
N LEU A 143 3.68 1.55 30.00
CA LEU A 143 4.96 2.00 30.53
C LEU A 143 4.86 3.33 31.26
N VAL A 144 4.10 4.28 30.72
CA VAL A 144 3.80 5.58 31.34
C VAL A 144 3.02 5.38 32.63
N VAL A 145 1.95 4.57 32.60
CA VAL A 145 1.12 4.31 33.80
C VAL A 145 1.96 3.66 34.90
N PHE A 146 2.80 2.68 34.59
CA PHE A 146 3.69 2.02 35.57
C PHE A 146 4.76 2.96 36.11
N SER A 147 5.29 3.85 35.28
CA SER A 147 6.36 4.79 35.70
C SER A 147 5.86 5.94 36.54
N TYR A 148 4.64 6.41 36.31
CA TYR A 148 4.07 7.58 37.01
C TYR A 148 2.91 7.21 37.96
N GLY A 149 2.25 6.06 37.75
CA GLY A 149 1.08 5.66 38.53
C GLY A 149 1.37 4.83 39.76
N LEU A 150 2.58 4.26 39.91
CA LEU A 150 3.00 3.65 41.17
C LEU A 150 3.49 4.77 42.09
N PRO A 151 2.75 5.08 43.19
CA PRO A 151 3.30 5.99 44.20
C PRO A 151 4.63 5.41 44.68
N ARG A 152 5.64 6.26 44.86
CA ARG A 152 6.94 5.92 45.47
C ARG A 152 6.74 5.52 46.93
N VAL A 153 6.11 4.38 47.16
CA VAL A 153 5.75 3.87 48.50
C VAL A 153 6.90 3.06 49.13
N TRP A 154 8.00 2.83 48.34
CA TRP A 154 9.15 2.03 48.79
C TRP A 154 10.45 2.76 48.47
N MET A 155 10.72 3.86 49.12
CA MET A 155 12.05 4.35 49.47
C MET A 155 12.13 4.71 50.95
#